data_c560e5a54dbcf75b5c6dc21f1b9b3cd5
#
_entry.id   c560e5a54dbcf75b5c6dc21f1b9b3cd5
#
_cell.length_a   1.000
_cell.length_b   1.000
_cell.length_c   1.000
_cell.angle_alpha   90.00
_cell.angle_beta   90.00
_cell.angle_gamma   90.00
#
_symmetry.space_group_name_H-M   'P 1'
#
loop_
_entity.id
_entity.type
_entity.pdbx_description
1 polymer ?
#
loop_
_entity_poly.entity_id
_entity_poly.type
_entity_poly.pdbx_seq_one_letter_code
_entity_poly.pdbx_strand_id
1 'polypeptide(L)'
;MHVLVLGAGLAGVTSAWYLKHAGFDVSVVDRQPGPAMETSFANGGQISVSHPEPWANPGAPGTILRWLGNDAAPLRFVPRADGHQWLWAARFLRECLPWRTRRNTAAIAALARYSRECLQALRGATELDYTHARRGILHLFFDAAEVARIPARVAELAAYAIRAEACDTARCLAIEPALAHMARPPLGGIYAPDDEAGDAKEFIDALTLRLKAAGVRFHFETRVDALEHQGGLIEGVRVTRPDGSSARLDASSYVLCMGSYSPLLVAPLGERLPIYPVKGYSVSVPIVAPARAPQVSLTDEARRIVCSRLGNTLRVAGTAELNGYDLSPDPRREAAMLTWIDTHFAGATDLDAAEAWCGLRPTTPSNRPLIGKSGLLNLYYNTGHGTLGWTLACGSAAALADLMSGRRPRPDFPFLDSRFG
;
A
#
# COMPACT_ATOMS: atom_id res chain seq x y z
N MET A 1 10.94 0.83 -27.67
CA MET A 1 11.07 -0.45 -26.94
C MET A 1 9.73 -0.74 -26.29
N HIS A 2 9.17 -1.94 -26.53
CA HIS A 2 7.88 -2.36 -25.95
C HIS A 2 8.08 -2.95 -24.55
N VAL A 3 7.26 -2.51 -23.59
CA VAL A 3 7.26 -3.00 -22.20
C VAL A 3 5.89 -3.57 -21.87
N LEU A 4 5.84 -4.81 -21.38
CA LEU A 4 4.63 -5.44 -20.86
C LEU A 4 4.64 -5.38 -19.34
N VAL A 5 3.64 -4.70 -18.76
CA VAL A 5 3.41 -4.59 -17.32
C VAL A 5 2.44 -5.70 -16.90
N LEU A 6 2.86 -6.52 -15.93
CA LEU A 6 2.07 -7.63 -15.40
C LEU A 6 1.38 -7.20 -14.11
N GLY A 7 0.07 -7.01 -14.17
CA GLY A 7 -0.78 -6.49 -13.10
C GLY A 7 -1.22 -5.04 -13.31
N ALA A 8 -2.51 -4.77 -13.15
CA ALA A 8 -3.14 -3.45 -13.29
C ALA A 8 -3.59 -2.84 -11.94
N GLY A 9 -2.90 -3.18 -10.85
CA GLY A 9 -3.04 -2.49 -9.56
C GLY A 9 -2.32 -1.14 -9.53
N LEU A 10 -2.26 -0.50 -8.36
CA LEU A 10 -1.56 0.79 -8.16
C LEU A 10 -0.15 0.78 -8.76
N ALA A 11 0.69 -0.19 -8.39
CA ALA A 11 2.06 -0.26 -8.90
C ALA A 11 2.13 -0.44 -10.42
N GLY A 12 1.21 -1.23 -11.01
CA GLY A 12 1.22 -1.50 -12.45
C GLY A 12 0.78 -0.31 -13.28
N VAL A 13 -0.36 0.30 -12.95
CA VAL A 13 -0.88 1.43 -13.75
C VAL A 13 -0.01 2.67 -13.59
N THR A 14 0.51 2.95 -12.39
CA THR A 14 1.49 4.05 -12.23
C THR A 14 2.79 3.76 -12.97
N SER A 15 3.28 2.50 -12.99
CA SER A 15 4.44 2.12 -13.80
C SER A 15 4.18 2.35 -15.29
N ALA A 16 3.01 1.95 -15.78
CA ALA A 16 2.62 2.19 -17.16
C ALA A 16 2.63 3.69 -17.52
N TRP A 17 2.16 4.54 -16.57
CA TRP A 17 2.20 6.00 -16.76
C TRP A 17 3.61 6.54 -16.92
N TYR A 18 4.50 6.25 -15.96
CA TYR A 18 5.85 6.80 -16.00
C TYR A 18 6.69 6.21 -17.14
N LEU A 19 6.50 4.94 -17.47
CA LEU A 19 7.16 4.31 -18.62
C LEU A 19 6.69 4.92 -19.93
N LYS A 20 5.38 5.15 -20.11
CA LYS A 20 4.84 5.83 -21.31
C LYS A 20 5.43 7.21 -21.49
N HIS A 21 5.53 7.98 -20.40
CA HIS A 21 6.12 9.32 -20.41
C HIS A 21 7.64 9.31 -20.57
N ALA A 22 8.29 8.20 -20.25
CA ALA A 22 9.71 7.98 -20.55
C ALA A 22 9.98 7.53 -22.01
N GLY A 23 8.94 7.44 -22.86
CA GLY A 23 9.04 7.14 -24.27
C GLY A 23 8.93 5.66 -24.62
N PHE A 24 8.53 4.79 -23.68
CA PHE A 24 8.30 3.37 -23.98
C PHE A 24 6.93 3.16 -24.64
N ASP A 25 6.84 2.14 -25.50
CA ASP A 25 5.55 1.56 -25.89
C ASP A 25 5.12 0.60 -24.78
N VAL A 26 3.89 0.77 -24.26
CA VAL A 26 3.48 0.05 -23.04
C VAL A 26 2.19 -0.70 -23.29
N SER A 27 2.14 -1.94 -22.80
CA SER A 27 0.89 -2.67 -22.59
C SER A 27 0.82 -3.22 -21.17
N VAL A 28 -0.41 -3.45 -20.69
CA VAL A 28 -0.70 -3.92 -19.34
C VAL A 28 -1.58 -5.15 -19.44
N VAL A 29 -1.29 -6.19 -18.66
CA VAL A 29 -2.14 -7.39 -18.58
C VAL A 29 -2.61 -7.62 -17.15
N ASP A 30 -3.90 -7.95 -16.97
CA ASP A 30 -4.49 -8.29 -15.68
C ASP A 30 -5.59 -9.32 -15.84
N ARG A 31 -5.74 -10.20 -14.84
CA ARG A 31 -6.78 -11.24 -14.82
C ARG A 31 -8.17 -10.70 -14.48
N GLN A 32 -8.26 -9.52 -13.93
CA GLN A 32 -9.51 -8.88 -13.54
C GLN A 32 -10.17 -8.13 -14.74
N PRO A 33 -11.48 -7.91 -14.72
CA PRO A 33 -12.18 -7.20 -15.79
C PRO A 33 -11.87 -5.70 -15.86
N GLY A 34 -11.16 -5.17 -14.88
CA GLY A 34 -10.75 -3.78 -14.80
C GLY A 34 -9.52 -3.58 -13.93
N PRO A 35 -8.99 -2.35 -13.85
CA PRO A 35 -7.83 -2.07 -13.03
C PRO A 35 -8.19 -1.98 -11.54
N ALA A 36 -7.20 -2.17 -10.67
CA ALA A 36 -7.31 -1.99 -9.22
C ALA A 36 -8.41 -2.80 -8.52
N MET A 37 -8.74 -3.99 -8.99
CA MET A 37 -9.84 -4.80 -8.45
C MET A 37 -9.43 -5.79 -7.35
N GLU A 38 -8.15 -5.78 -6.95
CA GLU A 38 -7.66 -6.61 -5.85
C GLU A 38 -7.19 -5.72 -4.68
N THR A 39 -5.96 -5.86 -4.19
CA THR A 39 -5.43 -5.14 -3.02
C THR A 39 -5.59 -3.60 -3.10
N SER A 40 -5.70 -3.04 -4.29
CA SER A 40 -5.89 -1.62 -4.53
C SER A 40 -7.35 -1.16 -4.51
N PHE A 41 -8.32 -2.08 -4.44
CA PHE A 41 -9.76 -1.80 -4.61
C PHE A 41 -10.32 -0.95 -3.47
N ALA A 42 -10.13 -1.40 -2.23
CA ALA A 42 -10.70 -0.77 -1.04
C ALA A 42 -9.68 -0.67 0.10
N ASN A 43 -8.51 -0.10 -0.20
CA ASN A 43 -7.51 0.20 0.82
C ASN A 43 -7.97 1.35 1.75
N GLY A 44 -7.20 1.65 2.79
CA GLY A 44 -7.55 2.69 3.79
C GLY A 44 -7.60 4.13 3.29
N GLY A 45 -7.31 4.38 2.01
CA GLY A 45 -7.40 5.70 1.38
C GLY A 45 -6.31 6.69 1.80
N GLN A 46 -5.40 6.35 2.70
CA GLN A 46 -4.35 7.24 3.19
C GLN A 46 -3.12 7.28 2.27
N ILE A 47 -2.60 8.48 2.05
CA ILE A 47 -1.30 8.77 1.46
C ILE A 47 -0.45 9.32 2.61
N SER A 48 0.11 8.40 3.41
CA SER A 48 0.72 8.66 4.71
C SER A 48 2.24 8.66 4.62
N VAL A 49 2.83 9.81 4.29
CA VAL A 49 4.29 9.99 4.30
C VAL A 49 4.82 10.01 5.74
N SER A 50 3.98 10.41 6.69
CA SER A 50 4.29 10.48 8.11
C SER A 50 4.36 9.11 8.81
N HIS A 51 4.10 8.00 8.10
CA HIS A 51 4.14 6.66 8.66
C HIS A 51 5.22 5.75 8.03
N PRO A 52 6.51 6.20 7.98
CA PRO A 52 7.58 5.48 7.29
C PRO A 52 8.14 4.31 8.11
N GLU A 53 7.79 4.20 9.40
CA GLU A 53 8.30 3.14 10.27
C GLU A 53 7.80 1.77 9.80
N PRO A 54 8.70 0.79 9.56
CA PRO A 54 8.29 -0.55 9.17
C PRO A 54 7.63 -1.30 10.33
N TRP A 55 6.79 -2.29 10.03
CA TRP A 55 6.24 -3.20 11.03
C TRP A 55 7.35 -3.97 11.78
N ALA A 56 8.44 -4.27 11.07
CA ALA A 56 9.63 -4.90 11.64
C ALA A 56 10.44 -3.84 12.41
N ASN A 57 10.06 -3.61 13.67
CA ASN A 57 10.75 -2.71 14.60
C ASN A 57 11.11 -3.44 15.91
N PRO A 58 11.96 -2.86 16.76
CA PRO A 58 12.42 -3.53 18.01
C PRO A 58 11.30 -3.91 18.98
N GLY A 59 10.17 -3.22 18.95
CA GLY A 59 8.99 -3.52 19.76
C GLY A 59 8.11 -4.65 19.22
N ALA A 60 8.23 -4.94 17.92
CA ALA A 60 7.34 -5.89 17.24
C ALA A 60 7.36 -7.31 17.83
N PRO A 61 8.52 -7.93 18.15
CA PRO A 61 8.53 -9.28 18.71
C PRO A 61 7.75 -9.40 20.02
N GLY A 62 7.93 -8.44 20.94
CA GLY A 62 7.19 -8.41 22.22
C GLY A 62 5.69 -8.15 22.02
N THR A 63 5.33 -7.35 21.04
CA THR A 63 3.93 -7.08 20.71
C THR A 63 3.26 -8.31 20.08
N ILE A 64 3.94 -9.00 19.15
CA ILE A 64 3.44 -10.24 18.55
C ILE A 64 3.21 -11.31 19.62
N LEU A 65 4.15 -11.49 20.56
CA LEU A 65 3.99 -12.46 21.66
C LEU A 65 2.76 -12.17 22.51
N ARG A 66 2.46 -10.91 22.80
CA ARG A 66 1.24 -10.52 23.57
C ARG A 66 -0.06 -10.75 22.77
N TRP A 67 0.01 -10.77 21.46
CA TRP A 67 -1.15 -10.97 20.59
C TRP A 67 -1.39 -12.42 20.21
N LEU A 68 -0.41 -13.30 20.41
CA LEU A 68 -0.58 -14.73 20.14
C LEU A 68 -1.71 -15.32 20.98
N GLY A 69 -2.63 -16.01 20.33
CA GLY A 69 -3.81 -16.61 20.94
C GLY A 69 -4.96 -15.63 21.22
N ASN A 70 -4.83 -14.35 20.90
CA ASN A 70 -5.91 -13.38 21.00
C ASN A 70 -6.52 -13.12 19.62
N ASP A 71 -7.70 -13.66 19.35
CA ASP A 71 -8.42 -13.50 18.09
C ASP A 71 -8.87 -12.05 17.83
N ALA A 72 -9.00 -11.23 18.88
CA ALA A 72 -9.35 -9.80 18.76
C ALA A 72 -8.14 -8.89 18.48
N ALA A 73 -6.91 -9.43 18.52
CA ALA A 73 -5.71 -8.63 18.28
C ALA A 73 -5.66 -8.05 16.85
N PRO A 74 -5.05 -6.89 16.63
CA PRO A 74 -4.89 -6.29 15.31
C PRO A 74 -4.13 -7.17 14.32
N LEU A 75 -3.25 -8.05 14.80
CA LEU A 75 -2.50 -9.01 14.00
C LEU A 75 -2.83 -10.44 14.44
N ARG A 76 -3.20 -11.29 13.48
CA ARG A 76 -3.38 -12.73 13.65
C ARG A 76 -2.33 -13.48 12.84
N PHE A 77 -1.62 -14.39 13.48
CA PHE A 77 -0.71 -15.31 12.82
C PHE A 77 -1.33 -16.72 12.82
N VAL A 78 -1.55 -17.26 11.63
CA VAL A 78 -2.06 -18.63 11.43
C VAL A 78 -0.90 -19.48 10.93
N PRO A 79 -0.31 -20.34 11.78
CA PRO A 79 0.78 -21.22 11.38
C PRO A 79 0.34 -22.17 10.27
N ARG A 80 1.14 -22.27 9.23
CA ARG A 80 0.93 -23.17 8.10
C ARG A 80 2.16 -24.06 7.90
N ALA A 81 1.96 -25.23 7.32
CA ALA A 81 3.04 -26.09 6.84
C ALA A 81 3.61 -25.51 5.51
N ASP A 82 4.08 -24.28 5.56
CA ASP A 82 4.60 -23.51 4.43
C ASP A 82 5.98 -22.95 4.77
N GLY A 83 7.02 -23.51 4.18
CA GLY A 83 8.40 -23.08 4.40
C GLY A 83 8.63 -21.61 4.03
N HIS A 84 7.85 -21.04 3.08
CA HIS A 84 7.94 -19.64 2.71
C HIS A 84 7.45 -18.73 3.85
N GLN A 85 6.37 -19.11 4.56
CA GLN A 85 5.88 -18.39 5.75
C GLN A 85 6.96 -18.31 6.83
N TRP A 86 7.59 -19.43 7.17
CA TRP A 86 8.57 -19.48 8.23
C TRP A 86 9.88 -18.76 7.87
N LEU A 87 10.31 -18.86 6.62
CA LEU A 87 11.47 -18.12 6.15
C LEU A 87 11.20 -16.61 6.16
N TRP A 88 9.99 -16.19 5.75
CA TRP A 88 9.57 -14.79 5.81
C TRP A 88 9.56 -14.30 7.27
N ALA A 89 8.99 -15.07 8.19
CA ALA A 89 8.93 -14.74 9.61
C ALA A 89 10.34 -14.61 10.22
N ALA A 90 11.26 -15.52 9.91
CA ALA A 90 12.65 -15.44 10.36
C ALA A 90 13.36 -14.18 9.83
N ARG A 91 13.15 -13.85 8.56
CA ARG A 91 13.66 -12.60 7.96
C ARG A 91 13.04 -11.36 8.60
N PHE A 92 11.73 -11.37 8.90
CA PHE A 92 11.04 -10.30 9.60
C PHE A 92 11.67 -10.04 10.99
N LEU A 93 11.90 -11.08 11.77
CA LEU A 93 12.57 -10.96 13.08
C LEU A 93 13.98 -10.36 12.95
N ARG A 94 14.72 -10.72 11.91
CA ARG A 94 16.03 -10.12 11.61
C ARG A 94 15.92 -8.63 11.28
N GLU A 95 14.86 -8.20 10.60
CA GLU A 95 14.63 -6.78 10.27
C GLU A 95 14.18 -5.96 11.49
N CYS A 96 13.76 -6.59 12.60
CA CYS A 96 13.44 -5.92 13.87
C CYS A 96 14.67 -5.36 14.62
N LEU A 97 15.89 -5.66 14.17
CA LEU A 97 17.11 -5.11 14.78
C LEU A 97 17.14 -3.58 14.63
N PRO A 98 17.51 -2.80 15.69
CA PRO A 98 17.38 -1.35 15.70
C PRO A 98 18.05 -0.63 14.53
N TRP A 99 19.25 -1.10 14.11
CA TRP A 99 19.96 -0.49 12.99
C TRP A 99 19.31 -0.80 11.64
N ARG A 100 18.66 -1.97 11.50
CA ARG A 100 17.90 -2.34 10.30
C ARG A 100 16.62 -1.55 10.21
N THR A 101 15.87 -1.46 11.31
CA THR A 101 14.68 -0.62 11.39
C THR A 101 14.98 0.81 10.96
N ARG A 102 16.02 1.45 11.53
CA ARG A 102 16.43 2.82 11.15
C ARG A 102 16.77 2.95 9.66
N ARG A 103 17.53 2.00 9.11
CA ARG A 103 17.87 1.97 7.69
C ARG A 103 16.62 1.83 6.81
N ASN A 104 15.70 0.96 7.20
CA ASN A 104 14.46 0.73 6.47
C ASN A 104 13.55 1.96 6.54
N THR A 105 13.41 2.58 7.73
CA THR A 105 12.64 3.82 7.92
C THR A 105 13.18 4.94 7.04
N ALA A 106 14.49 5.16 7.03
CA ALA A 106 15.12 6.19 6.20
C ALA A 106 14.83 5.99 4.71
N ALA A 107 14.98 4.76 4.21
CA ALA A 107 14.72 4.43 2.82
C ALA A 107 13.24 4.61 2.46
N ILE A 108 12.31 4.15 3.31
CA ILE A 108 10.87 4.31 3.12
C ILE A 108 10.49 5.79 3.13
N ALA A 109 11.01 6.58 4.09
CA ALA A 109 10.76 8.01 4.18
C ALA A 109 11.24 8.76 2.93
N ALA A 110 12.44 8.45 2.42
CA ALA A 110 12.98 9.05 1.20
C ALA A 110 12.08 8.74 -0.02
N LEU A 111 11.66 7.48 -0.18
CA LEU A 111 10.78 7.08 -1.27
C LEU A 111 9.36 7.68 -1.12
N ALA A 112 8.80 7.73 0.10
CA ALA A 112 7.47 8.27 0.36
C ALA A 112 7.38 9.78 0.05
N ARG A 113 8.38 10.55 0.47
CA ARG A 113 8.48 11.98 0.13
C ARG A 113 8.57 12.20 -1.37
N TYR A 114 9.44 11.46 -2.04
CA TYR A 114 9.55 11.50 -3.50
C TYR A 114 8.24 11.09 -4.19
N SER A 115 7.57 10.06 -3.67
CA SER A 115 6.29 9.60 -4.21
C SER A 115 5.19 10.66 -4.08
N ARG A 116 5.15 11.40 -2.96
CA ARG A 116 4.23 12.53 -2.80
C ARG A 116 4.48 13.61 -3.85
N GLU A 117 5.74 13.99 -4.09
CA GLU A 117 6.09 14.96 -5.14
C GLU A 117 5.64 14.47 -6.52
N CYS A 118 5.89 13.19 -6.82
CA CYS A 118 5.47 12.56 -8.07
C CYS A 118 3.95 12.53 -8.25
N LEU A 119 3.20 12.20 -7.19
CA LEU A 119 1.73 12.19 -7.21
C LEU A 119 1.17 13.61 -7.42
N GLN A 120 1.73 14.60 -6.74
CA GLN A 120 1.31 16.00 -6.88
C GLN A 120 1.59 16.54 -8.28
N ALA A 121 2.75 16.22 -8.85
CA ALA A 121 3.09 16.57 -10.22
C ALA A 121 2.17 15.87 -11.25
N LEU A 122 1.91 14.58 -11.07
CA LEU A 122 1.00 13.82 -11.91
C LEU A 122 -0.42 14.41 -11.88
N ARG A 123 -0.94 14.69 -10.67
CA ARG A 123 -2.25 15.31 -10.49
C ARG A 123 -2.34 16.68 -11.17
N GLY A 124 -1.33 17.53 -11.01
CA GLY A 124 -1.27 18.84 -11.65
C GLY A 124 -1.20 18.79 -13.19
N ALA A 125 -0.58 17.74 -13.75
CA ALA A 125 -0.45 17.55 -15.19
C ALA A 125 -1.70 16.91 -15.84
N THR A 126 -2.53 16.22 -15.07
CA THR A 126 -3.62 15.38 -15.59
C THR A 126 -5.02 15.81 -15.15
N GLU A 127 -5.11 16.69 -14.14
CA GLU A 127 -6.38 17.12 -13.54
C GLU A 127 -7.30 15.93 -13.17
N LEU A 128 -6.68 14.85 -12.59
CA LEU A 128 -7.44 13.67 -12.18
C LEU A 128 -8.35 14.00 -11.00
N ASP A 129 -9.61 13.61 -11.13
CA ASP A 129 -10.56 13.58 -10.03
C ASP A 129 -10.63 12.16 -9.45
N TYR A 130 -10.42 12.02 -8.13
CA TYR A 130 -10.41 10.73 -7.42
C TYR A 130 -10.76 10.89 -5.94
N THR A 131 -11.70 11.76 -5.64
CA THR A 131 -12.19 11.97 -4.26
C THR A 131 -11.04 12.20 -3.27
N HIS A 132 -10.07 13.08 -3.62
CA HIS A 132 -8.91 13.33 -2.76
C HIS A 132 -9.14 14.49 -1.78
N ALA A 133 -8.51 14.38 -0.61
CA ALA A 133 -8.52 15.40 0.44
C ALA A 133 -7.10 15.72 0.90
N ARG A 134 -6.76 17.01 0.91
CA ARG A 134 -5.46 17.57 1.37
C ARG A 134 -5.62 18.19 2.75
N ARG A 135 -6.10 17.38 3.71
CA ARG A 135 -6.42 17.83 5.08
C ARG A 135 -5.47 17.26 6.13
N GLY A 136 -4.40 16.62 5.70
CA GLY A 136 -3.49 15.93 6.60
C GLY A 136 -4.04 14.62 7.14
N ILE A 137 -3.23 14.00 7.99
CA ILE A 137 -3.59 12.82 8.79
C ILE A 137 -3.34 13.13 10.25
N LEU A 138 -4.30 12.78 11.11
CA LEU A 138 -4.19 12.91 12.56
C LEU A 138 -4.07 11.51 13.20
N HIS A 139 -2.92 11.22 13.78
CA HIS A 139 -2.66 10.01 14.55
C HIS A 139 -3.13 10.21 15.99
N LEU A 140 -4.00 9.32 16.50
CA LEU A 140 -4.65 9.42 17.78
C LEU A 140 -4.01 8.47 18.80
N PHE A 141 -3.76 8.98 20.00
CA PHE A 141 -3.19 8.24 21.13
C PHE A 141 -4.13 8.32 22.35
N PHE A 142 -4.43 7.16 22.92
CA PHE A 142 -5.36 6.98 24.03
C PHE A 142 -4.68 6.51 25.33
N ASP A 143 -3.37 6.29 25.31
CA ASP A 143 -2.54 5.86 26.42
C ASP A 143 -1.52 6.94 26.80
N ALA A 144 -1.40 7.25 28.10
CA ALA A 144 -0.52 8.31 28.59
C ALA A 144 0.98 8.03 28.33
N ALA A 145 1.39 6.75 28.37
CA ALA A 145 2.77 6.39 28.12
C ALA A 145 3.14 6.54 26.62
N GLU A 146 2.16 6.34 25.72
CA GLU A 146 2.35 6.62 24.29
C GLU A 146 2.38 8.12 24.01
N VAL A 147 1.49 8.90 24.65
CA VAL A 147 1.47 10.37 24.54
C VAL A 147 2.80 10.99 24.97
N ALA A 148 3.42 10.47 26.04
CA ALA A 148 4.74 10.92 26.50
C ALA A 148 5.86 10.72 25.44
N ARG A 149 5.66 9.86 24.45
CA ARG A 149 6.61 9.59 23.37
C ARG A 149 6.37 10.45 22.12
N ILE A 150 5.27 11.19 22.05
CA ILE A 150 4.92 12.02 20.88
C ILE A 150 6.02 13.00 20.50
N PRO A 151 6.63 13.77 21.43
CA PRO A 151 7.69 14.70 21.07
C PRO A 151 8.88 14.03 20.40
N ALA A 152 9.29 12.84 20.87
CA ALA A 152 10.40 12.09 20.27
C ALA A 152 10.06 11.58 18.87
N ARG A 153 8.81 11.10 18.65
CA ARG A 153 8.32 10.68 17.32
C ARG A 153 8.27 11.84 16.33
N VAL A 154 7.82 13.02 16.77
CA VAL A 154 7.81 14.24 15.94
C VAL A 154 9.23 14.66 15.57
N ALA A 155 10.17 14.62 16.52
CA ALA A 155 11.57 14.90 16.25
C ALA A 155 12.21 13.91 15.27
N GLU A 156 11.85 12.62 15.36
CA GLU A 156 12.29 11.60 14.42
C GLU A 156 11.76 11.86 13.01
N LEU A 157 10.47 12.19 12.85
CA LEU A 157 9.88 12.56 11.56
C LEU A 157 10.57 13.78 10.95
N ALA A 158 10.88 14.80 11.78
CA ALA A 158 11.61 15.98 11.35
C ALA A 158 13.01 15.65 10.82
N ALA A 159 13.71 14.66 11.41
CA ALA A 159 14.99 14.19 10.92
C ALA A 159 14.92 13.58 9.50
N TYR A 160 13.76 13.06 9.11
CA TYR A 160 13.47 12.61 7.73
C TYR A 160 12.87 13.72 6.85
N ALA A 161 12.86 14.98 7.30
CA ALA A 161 12.22 16.12 6.64
C ALA A 161 10.72 15.87 6.34
N ILE A 162 10.03 15.25 7.30
CA ILE A 162 8.58 15.06 7.31
C ILE A 162 8.00 16.00 8.36
N ARG A 163 7.09 16.89 7.95
CA ARG A 163 6.44 17.84 8.83
C ARG A 163 5.37 17.15 9.67
N ALA A 164 5.47 17.28 10.98
CA ALA A 164 4.49 16.76 11.93
C ALA A 164 4.39 17.70 13.15
N GLU A 165 3.23 17.75 13.78
CA GLU A 165 2.90 18.56 14.94
C GLU A 165 2.47 17.66 16.10
N ALA A 166 3.04 17.87 17.28
CA ALA A 166 2.56 17.25 18.52
C ALA A 166 1.30 17.98 18.99
N CYS A 167 0.22 17.26 19.21
CA CYS A 167 -1.08 17.79 19.57
C CYS A 167 -1.50 17.27 20.95
N ASP A 168 -1.95 18.18 21.82
CA ASP A 168 -2.76 17.81 22.97
C ASP A 168 -4.22 17.54 22.57
N THR A 169 -5.05 17.17 23.52
CA THR A 169 -6.49 16.94 23.29
C THR A 169 -7.19 18.14 22.66
N ALA A 170 -6.93 19.36 23.15
CA ALA A 170 -7.57 20.57 22.66
C ALA A 170 -7.20 20.83 21.19
N ARG A 171 -5.93 20.65 20.86
CA ARG A 171 -5.43 20.81 19.49
C ARG A 171 -6.00 19.72 18.55
N CYS A 172 -6.11 18.47 19.01
CA CYS A 172 -6.76 17.41 18.23
C CYS A 172 -8.23 17.77 17.90
N LEU A 173 -8.99 18.26 18.87
CA LEU A 173 -10.37 18.72 18.68
C LEU A 173 -10.48 19.94 17.75
N ALA A 174 -9.50 20.84 17.78
CA ALA A 174 -9.46 21.99 16.89
C ALA A 174 -9.17 21.59 15.42
N ILE A 175 -8.35 20.55 15.21
CA ILE A 175 -8.04 19.99 13.88
C ILE A 175 -9.23 19.19 13.34
N GLU A 176 -9.84 18.35 14.19
CA GLU A 176 -10.98 17.49 13.82
C GLU A 176 -12.09 17.61 14.87
N PRO A 177 -13.05 18.51 14.66
CA PRO A 177 -14.14 18.73 15.61
C PRO A 177 -15.04 17.52 15.85
N ALA A 178 -15.14 16.59 14.89
CA ALA A 178 -15.94 15.37 15.07
C ALA A 178 -15.43 14.47 16.21
N LEU A 179 -14.17 14.62 16.63
CA LEU A 179 -13.62 13.93 17.81
C LEU A 179 -14.34 14.29 19.13
N ALA A 180 -15.03 15.43 19.18
CA ALA A 180 -15.85 15.81 20.35
C ALA A 180 -17.05 14.86 20.56
N HIS A 181 -17.44 14.10 19.53
CA HIS A 181 -18.51 13.11 19.62
C HIS A 181 -18.02 11.73 20.07
N MET A 182 -16.70 11.53 20.18
CA MET A 182 -16.15 10.28 20.67
C MET A 182 -16.50 10.03 22.13
N ALA A 183 -16.88 8.80 22.48
CA ALA A 183 -17.14 8.39 23.86
C ALA A 183 -15.92 8.64 24.78
N ARG A 184 -14.71 8.56 24.22
CA ARG A 184 -13.46 8.90 24.89
C ARG A 184 -12.58 9.68 23.91
N PRO A 185 -12.35 10.97 24.11
CA PRO A 185 -11.45 11.75 23.26
C PRO A 185 -10.00 11.25 23.41
N PRO A 186 -9.16 11.46 22.39
CA PRO A 186 -7.73 11.11 22.47
C PRO A 186 -7.04 11.97 23.53
N LEU A 187 -6.04 11.41 24.20
CA LEU A 187 -5.19 12.12 25.17
C LEU A 187 -4.14 13.00 24.47
N GLY A 188 -3.86 12.73 23.19
CA GLY A 188 -2.97 13.50 22.35
C GLY A 188 -2.91 12.93 20.94
N GLY A 189 -2.19 13.60 20.06
CA GLY A 189 -2.06 13.22 18.67
C GLY A 189 -0.76 13.68 18.03
N ILE A 190 -0.52 13.14 16.82
CA ILE A 190 0.47 13.66 15.88
C ILE A 190 -0.28 14.06 14.62
N TYR A 191 -0.23 15.32 14.27
CA TYR A 191 -0.83 15.82 13.03
C TYR A 191 0.23 15.98 11.94
N ALA A 192 0.02 15.33 10.81
CA ALA A 192 0.85 15.43 9.62
C ALA A 192 0.10 16.21 8.53
N PRO A 193 0.31 17.55 8.45
CA PRO A 193 -0.50 18.42 7.58
C PRO A 193 -0.26 18.22 6.09
N ASP A 194 0.87 17.64 5.70
CA ASP A 194 1.24 17.41 4.31
C ASP A 194 0.79 16.05 3.77
N ASP A 195 0.24 15.20 4.64
CA ASP A 195 -0.36 13.93 4.24
C ASP A 195 -1.72 14.16 3.59
N GLU A 196 -2.14 13.21 2.79
CA GLU A 196 -3.37 13.32 2.00
C GLU A 196 -4.22 12.04 2.16
N ALA A 197 -5.47 12.11 1.74
CA ALA A 197 -6.32 10.94 1.56
C ALA A 197 -6.95 10.98 0.17
N GLY A 198 -7.31 9.81 -0.38
CA GLY A 198 -7.99 9.72 -1.65
C GLY A 198 -8.35 8.28 -2.01
N ASP A 199 -9.33 8.11 -2.88
CA ASP A 199 -9.72 6.78 -3.36
C ASP A 199 -8.73 6.27 -4.41
N ALA A 200 -8.02 5.20 -4.05
CA ALA A 200 -7.02 4.59 -4.93
C ALA A 200 -7.64 3.93 -6.16
N LYS A 201 -8.87 3.41 -6.05
CA LYS A 201 -9.58 2.79 -7.17
C LYS A 201 -9.97 3.84 -8.20
N GLU A 202 -10.58 4.94 -7.75
CA GLU A 202 -10.95 6.06 -8.63
C GLU A 202 -9.70 6.68 -9.31
N PHE A 203 -8.61 6.86 -8.55
CA PHE A 203 -7.36 7.34 -9.10
C PHE A 203 -6.85 6.45 -10.25
N ILE A 204 -6.86 5.13 -10.03
CA ILE A 204 -6.37 4.18 -11.03
C ILE A 204 -7.31 4.08 -12.23
N ASP A 205 -8.63 4.16 -12.02
CA ASP A 205 -9.61 4.18 -13.11
C ASP A 205 -9.39 5.41 -14.00
N ALA A 206 -9.30 6.58 -13.39
CA ALA A 206 -9.07 7.83 -14.13
C ALA A 206 -7.71 7.82 -14.87
N LEU A 207 -6.65 7.32 -14.22
CA LEU A 207 -5.33 7.21 -14.83
C LEU A 207 -5.32 6.20 -15.99
N THR A 208 -6.06 5.09 -15.86
CA THR A 208 -6.20 4.08 -16.91
C THR A 208 -6.89 4.66 -18.16
N LEU A 209 -7.91 5.49 -17.98
CA LEU A 209 -8.55 6.19 -19.10
C LEU A 209 -7.58 7.11 -19.84
N ARG A 210 -6.76 7.87 -19.11
CA ARG A 210 -5.70 8.71 -19.70
C ARG A 210 -4.66 7.88 -20.45
N LEU A 211 -4.26 6.74 -19.90
CA LEU A 211 -3.32 5.83 -20.54
C LEU A 211 -3.87 5.20 -21.83
N LYS A 212 -5.13 4.77 -21.82
CA LYS A 212 -5.81 4.28 -23.03
C LYS A 212 -5.85 5.35 -24.12
N ALA A 213 -6.20 6.59 -23.76
CA ALA A 213 -6.17 7.72 -24.70
C ALA A 213 -4.76 8.02 -25.23
N ALA A 214 -3.71 7.76 -24.43
CA ALA A 214 -2.30 7.87 -24.86
C ALA A 214 -1.79 6.63 -25.63
N GLY A 215 -2.65 5.67 -25.96
CA GLY A 215 -2.33 4.51 -26.77
C GLY A 215 -1.72 3.33 -25.99
N VAL A 216 -1.83 3.29 -24.66
CA VAL A 216 -1.47 2.10 -23.86
C VAL A 216 -2.56 1.05 -24.00
N ARG A 217 -2.17 -0.17 -24.35
CA ARG A 217 -3.08 -1.30 -24.51
C ARG A 217 -3.27 -2.02 -23.17
N PHE A 218 -4.51 -2.33 -22.82
CA PHE A 218 -4.87 -3.10 -21.63
C PHE A 218 -5.50 -4.44 -22.04
N HIS A 219 -4.94 -5.53 -21.55
CA HIS A 219 -5.44 -6.89 -21.70
C HIS A 219 -6.07 -7.30 -20.36
N PHE A 220 -7.31 -6.93 -20.13
CA PHE A 220 -8.10 -7.34 -18.97
C PHE A 220 -8.65 -8.76 -19.16
N GLU A 221 -9.15 -9.37 -18.08
CA GLU A 221 -9.66 -10.76 -18.04
C GLU A 221 -8.65 -11.76 -18.61
N THR A 222 -7.35 -11.40 -18.59
CA THR A 222 -6.28 -12.18 -19.17
C THR A 222 -5.32 -12.61 -18.08
N ARG A 223 -5.37 -13.90 -17.73
CA ARG A 223 -4.54 -14.46 -16.67
C ARG A 223 -3.13 -14.74 -17.16
N VAL A 224 -2.14 -14.25 -16.43
CA VAL A 224 -0.73 -14.60 -16.64
C VAL A 224 -0.47 -15.97 -16.02
N ASP A 225 -0.07 -16.96 -16.84
CA ASP A 225 0.15 -18.33 -16.39
C ASP A 225 1.63 -18.63 -16.13
N ALA A 226 2.52 -18.17 -17.01
CA ALA A 226 3.96 -18.41 -16.88
C ALA A 226 4.78 -17.39 -17.66
N LEU A 227 6.02 -17.19 -17.23
CA LEU A 227 7.08 -16.52 -17.98
C LEU A 227 7.90 -17.57 -18.71
N GLU A 228 7.96 -17.49 -20.03
CA GLU A 228 8.79 -18.36 -20.86
C GLU A 228 10.18 -17.73 -20.98
N HIS A 229 11.22 -18.49 -20.64
CA HIS A 229 12.58 -17.95 -20.60
C HIS A 229 13.60 -18.91 -21.17
N GLN A 230 14.66 -18.35 -21.77
CA GLN A 230 15.83 -19.08 -22.23
C GLN A 230 17.09 -18.22 -22.04
N GLY A 231 18.17 -18.79 -21.57
CA GLY A 231 19.45 -18.09 -21.46
C GLY A 231 19.44 -16.86 -20.55
N GLY A 232 18.53 -16.80 -19.53
CA GLY A 232 18.37 -15.65 -18.65
C GLY A 232 17.54 -14.51 -19.23
N LEU A 233 16.91 -14.71 -20.38
CA LEU A 233 16.02 -13.75 -21.05
C LEU A 233 14.58 -14.28 -21.04
N ILE A 234 13.62 -13.43 -20.69
CA ILE A 234 12.20 -13.73 -20.90
C ILE A 234 11.90 -13.55 -22.38
N GLU A 235 11.41 -14.62 -23.01
CA GLU A 235 11.06 -14.64 -24.43
C GLU A 235 9.59 -14.28 -24.66
N GLY A 236 8.72 -14.55 -23.66
CA GLY A 236 7.30 -14.27 -23.75
C GLY A 236 6.56 -14.58 -22.46
N VAL A 237 5.31 -14.16 -22.40
CA VAL A 237 4.39 -14.41 -21.30
C VAL A 237 3.24 -15.27 -21.82
N ARG A 238 3.09 -16.47 -21.28
CA ARG A 238 1.94 -17.31 -21.58
C ARG A 238 0.74 -16.85 -20.77
N VAL A 239 -0.38 -16.66 -21.44
CA VAL A 239 -1.61 -16.16 -20.85
C VAL A 239 -2.81 -17.01 -21.24
N THR A 240 -3.84 -17.04 -20.38
CA THR A 240 -5.16 -17.56 -20.69
C THR A 240 -6.12 -16.37 -20.87
N ARG A 241 -6.78 -16.30 -22.02
CA ARG A 241 -7.77 -15.28 -22.38
C ARG A 241 -9.15 -15.57 -21.80
N PRO A 242 -10.10 -14.61 -21.87
CA PRO A 242 -11.47 -14.78 -21.34
C PRO A 242 -12.21 -15.99 -21.94
N ASP A 243 -11.95 -16.31 -23.21
CA ASP A 243 -12.53 -17.44 -23.92
C ASP A 243 -11.89 -18.80 -23.56
N GLY A 244 -10.93 -18.81 -22.62
CA GLY A 244 -10.17 -19.99 -22.21
C GLY A 244 -9.01 -20.35 -23.15
N SER A 245 -8.82 -19.63 -24.26
CA SER A 245 -7.70 -19.88 -25.17
C SER A 245 -6.36 -19.48 -24.56
N SER A 246 -5.33 -20.29 -24.84
CA SER A 246 -3.97 -19.93 -24.50
C SER A 246 -3.39 -19.00 -25.57
N ALA A 247 -2.63 -18.00 -25.15
CA ALA A 247 -1.91 -17.10 -26.03
C ALA A 247 -0.52 -16.75 -25.44
N ARG A 248 0.32 -16.14 -26.25
CA ARG A 248 1.60 -15.58 -25.85
C ARG A 248 1.61 -14.08 -26.08
N LEU A 249 2.10 -13.33 -25.10
CA LEU A 249 2.35 -11.91 -25.19
C LEU A 249 3.87 -11.66 -25.19
N ASP A 250 4.35 -11.00 -26.25
CA ASP A 250 5.77 -10.72 -26.43
C ASP A 250 6.06 -9.24 -26.15
N ALA A 251 7.20 -8.97 -25.51
CA ALA A 251 7.72 -7.63 -25.27
C ALA A 251 9.25 -7.62 -25.21
N SER A 252 9.85 -6.44 -25.35
CA SER A 252 11.30 -6.28 -25.17
C SER A 252 11.70 -6.33 -23.69
N SER A 253 10.81 -5.92 -22.80
CA SER A 253 11.01 -5.97 -21.35
C SER A 253 9.69 -6.18 -20.60
N TYR A 254 9.78 -6.71 -19.42
CA TYR A 254 8.65 -7.09 -18.58
C TYR A 254 8.76 -6.44 -17.21
N VAL A 255 7.65 -5.92 -16.67
CA VAL A 255 7.59 -5.34 -15.33
C VAL A 255 6.58 -6.10 -14.49
N LEU A 256 7.05 -6.74 -13.41
CA LEU A 256 6.21 -7.52 -12.51
C LEU A 256 5.62 -6.64 -11.41
N CYS A 257 4.30 -6.43 -11.48
CA CYS A 257 3.49 -5.62 -10.56
C CYS A 257 2.33 -6.41 -9.93
N MET A 258 2.46 -7.73 -9.79
CA MET A 258 1.36 -8.63 -9.37
C MET A 258 1.22 -8.75 -7.84
N GLY A 259 1.79 -7.81 -7.08
CA GLY A 259 1.63 -7.75 -5.63
C GLY A 259 1.98 -9.08 -4.95
N SER A 260 1.06 -9.60 -4.14
CA SER A 260 1.25 -10.85 -3.38
C SER A 260 1.42 -12.09 -4.26
N TYR A 261 1.00 -12.05 -5.52
CA TYR A 261 1.13 -13.16 -6.47
C TYR A 261 2.48 -13.17 -7.22
N SER A 262 3.26 -12.10 -7.09
CA SER A 262 4.59 -12.00 -7.73
C SER A 262 5.52 -13.17 -7.43
N PRO A 263 5.65 -13.66 -6.18
CA PRO A 263 6.51 -14.81 -5.88
C PRO A 263 6.11 -16.09 -6.62
N LEU A 264 4.81 -16.31 -6.81
CA LEU A 264 4.30 -17.53 -7.46
C LEU A 264 4.70 -17.60 -8.93
N LEU A 265 4.72 -16.43 -9.61
CA LEU A 265 5.05 -16.38 -11.03
C LEU A 265 6.54 -16.56 -11.29
N VAL A 266 7.42 -16.07 -10.40
CA VAL A 266 8.88 -16.13 -10.63
C VAL A 266 9.57 -17.31 -9.94
N ALA A 267 8.90 -18.00 -9.02
CA ALA A 267 9.48 -19.17 -8.36
C ALA A 267 9.93 -20.29 -9.34
N PRO A 268 9.16 -20.61 -10.41
CA PRO A 268 9.61 -21.60 -11.40
C PRO A 268 10.88 -21.17 -12.15
N LEU A 269 11.23 -19.89 -12.17
CA LEU A 269 12.44 -19.34 -12.79
C LEU A 269 13.66 -19.36 -11.84
N GLY A 270 13.50 -19.91 -10.62
CA GLY A 270 14.54 -19.89 -9.59
C GLY A 270 14.66 -18.59 -8.80
N GLU A 271 13.85 -17.58 -9.11
CA GLU A 271 13.80 -16.30 -8.38
C GLU A 271 12.99 -16.43 -7.09
N ARG A 272 13.48 -15.86 -5.99
CA ARG A 272 12.82 -15.94 -4.68
C ARG A 272 12.54 -14.56 -4.12
N LEU A 273 11.33 -14.06 -4.35
CA LEU A 273 10.90 -12.78 -3.77
C LEU A 273 10.44 -12.97 -2.31
N PRO A 274 10.98 -12.21 -1.36
CA PRO A 274 10.60 -12.29 0.05
C PRO A 274 9.27 -11.55 0.32
N ILE A 275 8.23 -11.85 -0.41
CA ILE A 275 6.91 -11.25 -0.26
C ILE A 275 5.97 -12.30 0.32
N TYR A 276 5.30 -11.97 1.42
CA TYR A 276 4.24 -12.80 1.98
C TYR A 276 2.91 -12.05 1.96
N PRO A 277 1.80 -12.73 1.58
CA PRO A 277 0.48 -12.12 1.59
C PRO A 277 0.01 -11.88 3.03
N VAL A 278 -0.32 -10.63 3.34
CA VAL A 278 -0.91 -10.25 4.61
C VAL A 278 -2.33 -9.74 4.35
N LYS A 279 -3.31 -10.57 4.72
CA LYS A 279 -4.73 -10.21 4.54
C LYS A 279 -5.09 -9.03 5.44
N GLY A 280 -5.72 -8.04 4.87
CA GLY A 280 -6.28 -6.89 5.57
C GLY A 280 -7.73 -6.70 5.21
N TYR A 281 -8.43 -5.97 6.06
CA TYR A 281 -9.86 -5.72 5.93
C TYR A 281 -10.16 -4.25 5.84
N SER A 282 -11.26 -3.91 5.18
CA SER A 282 -11.86 -2.58 5.25
C SER A 282 -13.37 -2.66 5.20
N VAL A 283 -14.01 -1.63 5.72
CA VAL A 283 -15.44 -1.38 5.55
C VAL A 283 -15.64 0.02 4.98
N SER A 284 -16.58 0.13 4.06
CA SER A 284 -17.02 1.41 3.47
C SER A 284 -18.45 1.65 3.91
N VAL A 285 -18.72 2.76 4.58
CA VAL A 285 -20.01 3.03 5.20
C VAL A 285 -20.53 4.40 4.75
N PRO A 286 -21.76 4.52 4.22
CA PRO A 286 -22.33 5.80 3.83
C PRO A 286 -22.43 6.77 5.00
N ILE A 287 -22.08 8.04 4.78
CA ILE A 287 -22.20 9.11 5.75
C ILE A 287 -23.61 9.68 5.67
N VAL A 288 -24.36 9.62 6.79
CA VAL A 288 -25.73 10.17 6.90
C VAL A 288 -25.79 11.48 7.69
N ALA A 289 -24.80 11.72 8.56
CA ALA A 289 -24.67 12.99 9.29
C ALA A 289 -23.28 13.61 9.09
N PRO A 290 -23.07 14.37 8.01
CA PRO A 290 -21.75 14.88 7.61
C PRO A 290 -21.01 15.70 8.67
N ALA A 291 -21.73 16.40 9.55
CA ALA A 291 -21.15 17.19 10.64
C ALA A 291 -20.59 16.33 11.77
N ARG A 292 -21.02 15.07 11.89
CA ARG A 292 -20.56 14.11 12.91
C ARG A 292 -19.45 13.20 12.41
N ALA A 293 -19.25 13.14 11.09
CA ALA A 293 -18.21 12.33 10.47
C ALA A 293 -16.89 13.11 10.37
N PRO A 294 -15.73 12.45 10.56
CA PRO A 294 -14.44 13.13 10.47
C PRO A 294 -14.18 13.67 9.06
N GLN A 295 -13.54 14.83 9.01
CA GLN A 295 -13.08 15.49 7.77
C GLN A 295 -11.60 15.20 7.50
N VAL A 296 -10.81 15.07 8.57
CA VAL A 296 -9.40 14.73 8.53
C VAL A 296 -9.26 13.22 8.59
N SER A 297 -8.33 12.66 7.84
CA SER A 297 -8.05 11.23 7.94
C SER A 297 -7.42 10.90 9.29
N LEU A 298 -7.89 9.84 9.93
CA LEU A 298 -7.52 9.47 11.30
C LEU A 298 -6.77 8.13 11.32
N THR A 299 -5.83 8.00 12.25
CA THR A 299 -5.18 6.72 12.57
C THR A 299 -5.28 6.45 14.07
N ASP A 300 -5.98 5.39 14.47
CA ASP A 300 -5.96 4.88 15.85
C ASP A 300 -4.72 3.98 16.00
N GLU A 301 -3.70 4.51 16.64
CA GLU A 301 -2.40 3.83 16.76
C GLU A 301 -2.47 2.58 17.64
N ALA A 302 -3.34 2.56 18.64
CA ALA A 302 -3.51 1.42 19.54
C ALA A 302 -4.18 0.23 18.85
N ARG A 303 -5.19 0.49 18.00
CA ARG A 303 -5.97 -0.53 17.31
C ARG A 303 -5.48 -0.81 15.90
N ARG A 304 -4.53 -0.02 15.39
CA ARG A 304 -4.05 -0.10 14.00
C ARG A 304 -5.18 0.05 12.98
N ILE A 305 -6.10 0.95 13.27
CA ILE A 305 -7.23 1.30 12.41
C ILE A 305 -6.96 2.65 11.76
N VAL A 306 -7.19 2.73 10.47
CA VAL A 306 -7.21 3.97 9.70
C VAL A 306 -8.63 4.28 9.27
N CYS A 307 -9.00 5.56 9.27
CA CYS A 307 -10.32 6.05 8.92
C CYS A 307 -10.18 7.24 7.98
N SER A 308 -10.71 7.13 6.77
CA SER A 308 -10.66 8.19 5.76
C SER A 308 -12.04 8.50 5.23
N ARG A 309 -12.36 9.79 5.12
CA ARG A 309 -13.56 10.24 4.42
C ARG A 309 -13.26 10.34 2.93
N LEU A 310 -13.98 9.57 2.13
CA LEU A 310 -13.91 9.54 0.67
C LEU A 310 -15.28 10.01 0.13
N GLY A 311 -15.39 11.30 -0.15
CA GLY A 311 -16.67 11.92 -0.54
C GLY A 311 -17.76 11.78 0.55
N ASN A 312 -18.80 11.02 0.24
CA ASN A 312 -19.89 10.71 1.16
C ASN A 312 -19.77 9.32 1.82
N THR A 313 -18.59 8.73 1.78
CA THR A 313 -18.31 7.42 2.37
C THR A 313 -17.21 7.54 3.41
N LEU A 314 -17.39 6.88 4.56
CA LEU A 314 -16.33 6.68 5.54
C LEU A 314 -15.70 5.32 5.31
N ARG A 315 -14.43 5.30 4.91
CA ARG A 315 -13.65 4.09 4.73
C ARG A 315 -12.82 3.83 5.98
N VAL A 316 -13.07 2.70 6.63
CA VAL A 316 -12.29 2.25 7.79
C VAL A 316 -11.56 0.97 7.43
N ALA A 317 -10.25 0.95 7.63
CA ALA A 317 -9.43 -0.20 7.33
C ALA A 317 -8.51 -0.53 8.50
N GLY A 318 -8.27 -1.82 8.72
CA GLY A 318 -7.45 -2.25 9.84
C GLY A 318 -7.09 -3.73 9.73
N THR A 319 -6.62 -4.24 10.83
CA THR A 319 -6.28 -5.63 11.06
C THR A 319 -5.33 -6.26 10.02
N ALA A 320 -4.71 -7.34 10.40
CA ALA A 320 -3.78 -8.06 9.54
C ALA A 320 -3.82 -9.56 9.90
N GLU A 321 -3.83 -10.42 8.88
CA GLU A 321 -3.72 -11.86 9.06
C GLU A 321 -2.62 -12.44 8.17
N LEU A 322 -1.69 -13.17 8.78
CA LEU A 322 -0.73 -13.99 8.05
C LEU A 322 -1.33 -15.40 7.88
N ASN A 323 -2.14 -15.58 6.84
CA ASN A 323 -2.88 -16.81 6.56
C ASN A 323 -2.70 -17.29 5.10
N GLY A 324 -1.52 -17.05 4.50
CA GLY A 324 -1.29 -17.39 3.11
C GLY A 324 -2.23 -16.64 2.15
N TYR A 325 -2.63 -17.32 1.09
CA TYR A 325 -3.48 -16.74 0.03
C TYR A 325 -4.99 -16.89 0.30
N ASP A 326 -5.39 -17.20 1.53
CA ASP A 326 -6.79 -17.30 1.91
C ASP A 326 -7.46 -15.92 1.93
N LEU A 327 -8.46 -15.73 1.06
CA LEU A 327 -9.27 -14.50 0.95
C LEU A 327 -10.65 -14.65 1.61
N SER A 328 -10.91 -15.76 2.32
CA SER A 328 -12.19 -15.93 3.04
C SER A 328 -12.33 -14.81 4.10
N PRO A 329 -13.40 -14.00 4.08
CA PRO A 329 -13.58 -12.95 5.07
C PRO A 329 -13.85 -13.54 6.46
N ASP A 330 -13.33 -12.88 7.50
CA ASP A 330 -13.68 -13.19 8.90
C ASP A 330 -14.67 -12.13 9.41
N PRO A 331 -15.95 -12.48 9.63
CA PRO A 331 -16.97 -11.51 10.07
C PRO A 331 -16.63 -10.80 11.38
N ARG A 332 -15.81 -11.42 12.25
CA ARG A 332 -15.37 -10.80 13.51
C ARG A 332 -14.48 -9.59 13.25
N ARG A 333 -13.68 -9.61 12.18
CA ARG A 333 -12.82 -8.49 11.78
C ARG A 333 -13.62 -7.32 11.24
N GLU A 334 -14.65 -7.60 10.48
CA GLU A 334 -15.61 -6.61 9.99
C GLU A 334 -16.38 -5.99 11.13
N ALA A 335 -16.97 -6.82 12.01
CA ALA A 335 -17.70 -6.36 13.19
C ALA A 335 -16.85 -5.47 14.11
N ALA A 336 -15.55 -5.75 14.27
CA ALA A 336 -14.65 -4.93 15.07
C ALA A 336 -14.49 -3.52 14.49
N MET A 337 -14.44 -3.36 13.17
CA MET A 337 -14.37 -2.05 12.51
C MET A 337 -15.69 -1.30 12.60
N LEU A 338 -16.82 -1.98 12.40
CA LEU A 338 -18.16 -1.38 12.57
C LEU A 338 -18.39 -0.92 14.03
N THR A 339 -17.99 -1.74 15.00
CA THR A 339 -18.01 -1.37 16.42
C THR A 339 -17.12 -0.15 16.70
N TRP A 340 -15.96 -0.06 16.06
CA TRP A 340 -15.09 1.12 16.20
C TRP A 340 -15.79 2.39 15.66
N ILE A 341 -16.45 2.31 14.50
CA ILE A 341 -17.20 3.43 13.92
C ILE A 341 -18.33 3.85 14.87
N ASP A 342 -19.14 2.88 15.32
CA ASP A 342 -20.28 3.16 16.20
C ASP A 342 -19.83 3.76 17.54
N THR A 343 -18.74 3.24 18.11
CA THR A 343 -18.20 3.75 19.38
C THR A 343 -17.69 5.18 19.28
N HIS A 344 -17.07 5.55 18.15
CA HIS A 344 -16.39 6.83 18.02
C HIS A 344 -17.19 7.87 17.26
N PHE A 345 -18.07 7.46 16.35
CA PHE A 345 -18.83 8.34 15.47
C PHE A 345 -20.30 7.91 15.36
N ALA A 346 -20.91 7.58 16.50
CA ALA A 346 -22.30 7.13 16.59
C ALA A 346 -23.26 8.06 15.84
N GLY A 347 -24.09 7.48 14.97
CA GLY A 347 -25.08 8.22 14.17
C GLY A 347 -24.47 9.09 13.05
N ALA A 348 -23.17 8.99 12.76
CA ALA A 348 -22.55 9.65 11.62
C ALA A 348 -22.78 8.90 10.31
N THR A 349 -22.93 7.59 10.38
CA THR A 349 -22.97 6.68 9.24
C THR A 349 -24.16 5.71 9.31
N ASP A 350 -24.54 5.16 8.17
CA ASP A 350 -25.51 4.06 8.06
C ASP A 350 -24.76 2.71 8.10
N LEU A 351 -24.67 2.11 9.28
CA LEU A 351 -23.93 0.86 9.48
C LEU A 351 -24.59 -0.34 8.79
N ASP A 352 -25.91 -0.31 8.55
CA ASP A 352 -26.62 -1.40 7.87
C ASP A 352 -26.29 -1.46 6.38
N ALA A 353 -25.86 -0.34 5.81
CA ALA A 353 -25.39 -0.23 4.42
C ALA A 353 -23.86 -0.39 4.27
N ALA A 354 -23.19 -0.98 5.25
CA ALA A 354 -21.76 -1.18 5.22
C ALA A 354 -21.35 -2.21 4.16
N GLU A 355 -20.35 -1.87 3.36
CA GLU A 355 -19.72 -2.77 2.39
C GLU A 355 -18.35 -3.22 2.93
N ALA A 356 -18.21 -4.51 3.18
CA ALA A 356 -16.97 -5.10 3.65
C ALA A 356 -16.09 -5.60 2.50
N TRP A 357 -14.78 -5.51 2.69
CA TRP A 357 -13.80 -5.97 1.74
C TRP A 357 -12.54 -6.52 2.43
N CYS A 358 -11.86 -7.47 1.79
CA CYS A 358 -10.54 -7.93 2.21
C CYS A 358 -9.61 -8.13 1.02
N GLY A 359 -8.29 -8.01 1.28
CA GLY A 359 -7.27 -8.19 0.25
C GLY A 359 -5.90 -8.49 0.82
N LEU A 360 -4.99 -8.93 -0.04
CA LEU A 360 -3.66 -9.42 0.33
C LEU A 360 -2.59 -8.34 0.12
N ARG A 361 -2.12 -7.73 1.21
CA ARG A 361 -0.99 -6.80 1.17
C ARG A 361 0.30 -7.55 0.83
N PRO A 362 1.04 -7.16 -0.21
CA PRO A 362 2.30 -7.79 -0.59
C PRO A 362 3.44 -7.35 0.31
N THR A 363 3.63 -8.02 1.45
CA THR A 363 4.51 -7.52 2.51
C THR A 363 5.87 -8.17 2.45
N THR A 364 6.92 -7.36 2.31
CA THR A 364 8.32 -7.79 2.50
C THR A 364 8.69 -7.74 3.98
N PRO A 365 9.68 -8.52 4.44
CA PRO A 365 10.12 -8.48 5.84
C PRO A 365 10.60 -7.10 6.31
N SER A 366 11.19 -6.32 5.41
CA SER A 366 11.70 -4.97 5.69
C SER A 366 10.67 -3.86 5.48
N ASN A 367 9.46 -4.19 4.97
CA ASN A 367 8.46 -3.26 4.46
C ASN A 367 8.93 -2.37 3.28
N ARG A 368 10.15 -2.55 2.78
CA ARG A 368 10.63 -1.87 1.57
C ARG A 368 10.12 -2.62 0.33
N PRO A 369 9.56 -1.92 -0.67
CA PRO A 369 9.21 -2.54 -1.94
C PRO A 369 10.45 -3.01 -2.70
N LEU A 370 10.23 -3.90 -3.64
CA LEU A 370 11.23 -4.41 -4.58
C LEU A 370 11.08 -3.63 -5.89
N ILE A 371 12.04 -2.77 -6.17
CA ILE A 371 12.02 -1.87 -7.34
C ILE A 371 13.33 -2.01 -8.09
N GLY A 372 13.27 -2.38 -9.37
CA GLY A 372 14.45 -2.46 -10.22
C GLY A 372 14.58 -3.78 -10.97
N LYS A 373 15.81 -4.07 -11.43
CA LYS A 373 16.10 -5.21 -12.27
C LYS A 373 16.13 -6.51 -11.48
N SER A 374 15.56 -7.59 -12.05
CA SER A 374 15.69 -8.95 -11.52
C SER A 374 17.04 -9.58 -11.85
N GLY A 375 17.25 -10.85 -11.50
CA GLY A 375 18.36 -11.67 -11.97
C GLY A 375 18.30 -11.94 -13.48
N LEU A 376 17.14 -11.79 -14.11
CA LEU A 376 16.92 -11.97 -15.54
C LEU A 376 17.17 -10.67 -16.32
N LEU A 377 17.59 -10.80 -17.57
CA LEU A 377 18.11 -9.68 -18.37
C LEU A 377 17.06 -8.58 -18.64
N ASN A 378 15.81 -8.95 -18.87
CA ASN A 378 14.73 -8.05 -19.27
C ASN A 378 13.49 -8.09 -18.36
N LEU A 379 13.62 -8.63 -17.15
CA LEU A 379 12.57 -8.62 -16.13
C LEU A 379 12.91 -7.59 -15.05
N TYR A 380 11.91 -6.77 -14.70
CA TYR A 380 11.98 -5.75 -13.66
C TYR A 380 10.86 -5.96 -12.63
N TYR A 381 11.10 -5.53 -11.42
CA TYR A 381 10.14 -5.59 -10.31
C TYR A 381 9.67 -4.20 -9.91
N ASN A 382 8.37 -4.07 -9.66
CA ASN A 382 7.77 -2.98 -8.90
C ASN A 382 6.64 -3.55 -8.05
N THR A 383 7.01 -4.18 -6.93
CA THR A 383 6.10 -4.99 -6.11
C THR A 383 6.53 -5.01 -4.65
N GLY A 384 5.73 -5.58 -3.76
CA GLY A 384 6.12 -5.74 -2.35
C GLY A 384 5.91 -4.50 -1.47
N HIS A 385 5.00 -3.61 -1.84
CA HIS A 385 4.77 -2.32 -1.16
C HIS A 385 4.08 -2.42 0.21
N GLY A 386 3.61 -3.59 0.61
CA GLY A 386 2.98 -3.81 1.91
C GLY A 386 1.77 -2.91 2.15
N THR A 387 1.76 -2.22 3.29
CA THR A 387 0.69 -1.29 3.68
C THR A 387 0.80 0.09 3.05
N LEU A 388 1.95 0.43 2.49
CA LEU A 388 2.24 1.77 1.95
C LEU A 388 2.08 1.83 0.41
N GLY A 389 1.38 0.86 -0.19
CA GLY A 389 1.24 0.77 -1.64
C GLY A 389 0.69 2.05 -2.27
N TRP A 390 -0.31 2.69 -1.66
CA TRP A 390 -0.85 3.96 -2.14
C TRP A 390 0.18 5.09 -2.00
N THR A 391 0.77 5.23 -0.81
CA THR A 391 1.79 6.25 -0.53
C THR A 391 2.99 6.17 -1.47
N LEU A 392 3.45 4.96 -1.83
CA LEU A 392 4.70 4.74 -2.56
C LEU A 392 4.53 4.58 -4.08
N ALA A 393 3.29 4.41 -4.59
CA ALA A 393 3.05 3.99 -5.97
C ALA A 393 3.70 4.89 -7.03
N CYS A 394 3.48 6.20 -6.96
CA CYS A 394 4.00 7.14 -7.96
C CYS A 394 5.53 7.23 -7.92
N GLY A 395 6.12 7.29 -6.72
CA GLY A 395 7.57 7.38 -6.56
C GLY A 395 8.31 6.11 -6.99
N SER A 396 7.77 4.94 -6.64
CA SER A 396 8.36 3.67 -7.07
C SER A 396 8.29 3.48 -8.58
N ALA A 397 7.17 3.89 -9.20
CA ALA A 397 6.99 3.82 -10.65
C ALA A 397 7.89 4.81 -11.41
N ALA A 398 8.02 6.05 -10.91
CA ALA A 398 8.94 7.03 -11.48
C ALA A 398 10.40 6.58 -11.39
N ALA A 399 10.80 6.05 -10.23
CA ALA A 399 12.14 5.51 -10.03
C ALA A 399 12.42 4.30 -10.95
N LEU A 400 11.44 3.41 -11.13
CA LEU A 400 11.55 2.29 -12.07
C LEU A 400 11.74 2.78 -13.51
N ALA A 401 10.97 3.79 -13.95
CA ALA A 401 11.10 4.35 -15.28
C ALA A 401 12.49 4.99 -15.50
N ASP A 402 13.06 5.62 -14.47
CA ASP A 402 14.44 6.12 -14.52
C ASP A 402 15.45 4.98 -14.67
N LEU A 403 15.35 3.91 -13.87
CA LEU A 403 16.21 2.72 -13.95
C LEU A 403 16.17 2.09 -15.35
N MET A 404 14.97 1.89 -15.90
CA MET A 404 14.77 1.31 -17.22
C MET A 404 15.28 2.21 -18.36
N SER A 405 15.32 3.53 -18.12
CA SER A 405 15.91 4.51 -19.05
C SER A 405 17.41 4.71 -18.85
N GLY A 406 18.06 3.95 -17.95
CA GLY A 406 19.48 4.10 -17.63
C GLY A 406 19.83 5.33 -16.80
N ARG A 407 18.83 6.01 -16.22
CA ARG A 407 19.03 7.17 -15.34
C ARG A 407 19.08 6.74 -13.87
N ARG A 408 19.82 7.51 -13.05
CA ARG A 408 19.83 7.30 -11.60
C ARG A 408 18.54 7.87 -10.98
N PRO A 409 17.78 7.06 -10.23
CA PRO A 409 16.61 7.58 -9.50
C PRO A 409 16.99 8.62 -8.44
N ARG A 410 16.10 9.57 -8.19
CA ARG A 410 16.33 10.66 -7.24
C ARG A 410 16.36 10.24 -5.75
N PRO A 411 15.45 9.36 -5.27
CA PRO A 411 15.41 9.04 -3.84
C PRO A 411 16.58 8.16 -3.42
N ASP A 412 17.07 8.36 -2.20
CA ASP A 412 18.04 7.46 -1.55
C ASP A 412 17.30 6.20 -1.08
N PHE A 413 17.27 5.23 -1.96
CA PHE A 413 16.56 3.97 -1.76
C PHE A 413 17.40 2.82 -2.36
N PRO A 414 17.45 1.64 -1.71
CA PRO A 414 18.22 0.50 -2.19
C PRO A 414 17.48 -0.22 -3.33
N PHE A 415 17.61 0.31 -4.53
CA PHE A 415 17.06 -0.28 -5.75
C PHE A 415 17.75 -1.59 -6.11
N LEU A 416 17.01 -2.47 -6.82
CA LEU A 416 17.55 -3.73 -7.36
C LEU A 416 18.26 -3.44 -8.69
N ASP A 417 19.35 -2.68 -8.63
CA ASP A 417 20.18 -2.42 -9.82
C ASP A 417 21.63 -2.23 -9.36
N SER A 418 22.51 -3.16 -9.77
CA SER A 418 23.93 -3.12 -9.41
C SER A 418 24.68 -1.89 -9.91
N ARG A 419 24.12 -1.15 -10.87
CA ARG A 419 24.72 0.09 -11.39
C ARG A 419 24.57 1.27 -10.40
N PHE A 420 23.60 1.19 -9.47
CA PHE A 420 23.23 2.27 -8.57
C PHE A 420 23.14 1.84 -7.10
N GLY A 421 23.51 0.58 -6.76
CA GLY A 421 23.54 0.00 -5.42
C GLY A 421 24.82 0.27 -4.64
#